data_33973f006743c0fb64e42597a6124b21
#
_entry.id   33973f006743c0fb64e42597a6124b21
#
_cell.length_a   1.000
_cell.length_b   1.000
_cell.length_c   1.000
_cell.angle_alpha   90.00
_cell.angle_beta   90.00
_cell.angle_gamma   90.00
#
_symmetry.space_group_name_H-M   'P 1'
#
loop_
_entity.id
_entity.type
_entity.pdbx_description
1 polymer ?
#
loop_
_entity_poly.entity_id
_entity_poly.type
_entity_poly.pdbx_seq_one_letter_code
_entity_poly.pdbx_strand_id
1 'polypeptide(L)'
;MGKEFKLGIFSPYQICILFFRIALTFFVLHCISEALINFAQVRENFYQDFFDAINLDEEFNLTAFYSGMLLGIASFLLSKLGELSGKGEGQNWIILSKIFLFLAIDEIFQIHELFVIPGLRQYVHPSLASIWVIPYAAIAAYFAIKFIPFFISQGRRMSQLSLVSGVIYVAGAIGTEACNSWLVMTGEISRQGFWYEAISGIEELLEMTGIIIFIYALLLTLTKRQKKLSFKISIASN
;
A
#
# COMPACT_ATOMS: atom_id res chain seq x y z
N MET A 1 38.26 -22.70 2.10
CA MET A 1 37.31 -22.84 3.23
C MET A 1 36.40 -21.61 3.17
N GLY A 2 35.28 -21.70 2.42
CA GLY A 2 34.35 -20.58 2.21
C GLY A 2 33.60 -20.29 3.52
N LYS A 3 33.63 -19.07 3.98
CA LYS A 3 32.77 -18.63 5.08
C LYS A 3 31.33 -18.56 4.55
N GLU A 4 30.49 -19.51 4.96
CA GLU A 4 29.05 -19.37 4.75
C GLU A 4 28.56 -18.18 5.59
N PHE A 5 28.16 -17.11 4.92
CA PHE A 5 27.39 -16.02 5.53
C PHE A 5 25.97 -16.54 5.76
N LYS A 6 25.64 -16.93 6.98
CA LYS A 6 24.25 -17.19 7.36
C LYS A 6 23.57 -15.84 7.52
N LEU A 7 22.84 -15.37 6.50
CA LEU A 7 21.83 -14.34 6.73
C LEU A 7 20.81 -14.89 7.74
N GLY A 8 20.59 -14.17 8.81
CA GLY A 8 19.67 -14.57 9.87
C GLY A 8 18.29 -14.90 9.27
N ILE A 9 17.67 -15.99 9.73
CA ILE A 9 16.31 -16.36 9.32
C ILE A 9 15.35 -15.39 10.01
N PHE A 10 14.90 -14.35 9.29
CA PHE A 10 13.87 -13.46 9.80
C PHE A 10 12.51 -14.17 9.79
N SER A 11 11.77 -14.04 10.89
CA SER A 11 10.40 -14.51 10.95
C SER A 11 9.48 -13.59 10.12
N PRO A 12 8.34 -14.10 9.60
CA PRO A 12 7.34 -13.26 8.93
C PRO A 12 6.93 -12.01 9.74
N TYR A 13 6.85 -12.18 11.07
CA TYR A 13 6.54 -11.09 12.00
C TYR A 13 7.63 -10.00 12.01
N GLN A 14 8.91 -10.39 12.10
CA GLN A 14 10.03 -9.43 12.12
C GLN A 14 10.13 -8.63 10.83
N ILE A 15 9.88 -9.27 9.67
CA ILE A 15 9.85 -8.60 8.36
C ILE A 15 8.73 -7.55 8.33
N CYS A 16 7.52 -7.92 8.73
CA CYS A 16 6.37 -7.02 8.69
C CYS A 16 6.47 -5.88 9.72
N ILE A 17 7.05 -6.15 10.91
CA ILE A 17 7.34 -5.08 11.87
C ILE A 17 8.36 -4.09 11.33
N LEU A 18 9.39 -4.56 10.61
CA LEU A 18 10.35 -3.66 9.96
C LEU A 18 9.65 -2.78 8.92
N PHE A 19 8.84 -3.38 8.05
CA PHE A 19 8.06 -2.61 7.06
C PHE A 19 7.14 -1.59 7.71
N PHE A 20 6.41 -1.99 8.75
CA PHE A 20 5.54 -1.07 9.46
C PHE A 20 6.30 0.09 10.14
N ARG A 21 7.47 -0.18 10.70
CA ARG A 21 8.31 0.88 11.29
C ARG A 21 8.77 1.88 10.25
N ILE A 22 9.12 1.43 9.04
CA ILE A 22 9.51 2.31 7.93
C ILE A 22 8.31 3.17 7.52
N ALA A 23 7.12 2.58 7.29
CA ALA A 23 5.90 3.30 6.97
C ALA A 23 5.54 4.35 8.03
N LEU A 24 5.60 3.96 9.30
CA LEU A 24 5.36 4.87 10.42
C LEU A 24 6.39 6.01 10.49
N THR A 25 7.65 5.72 10.15
CA THR A 25 8.70 6.75 10.10
C THR A 25 8.39 7.77 9.01
N PHE A 26 8.00 7.35 7.81
CA PHE A 26 7.57 8.25 6.75
C PHE A 26 6.38 9.11 7.17
N PHE A 27 5.36 8.50 7.77
CA PHE A 27 4.20 9.23 8.26
C PHE A 27 4.57 10.30 9.32
N VAL A 28 5.42 9.96 10.28
CA VAL A 28 5.87 10.92 11.31
C VAL A 28 6.69 12.05 10.69
N LEU A 29 7.59 11.73 9.76
CA LEU A 29 8.39 12.73 9.05
C LEU A 29 7.51 13.64 8.19
N HIS A 30 6.52 13.09 7.47
CA HIS A 30 5.53 13.85 6.70
C HIS A 30 4.76 14.82 7.61
N CYS A 31 4.20 14.36 8.73
CA CYS A 31 3.48 15.23 9.67
C CYS A 31 4.38 16.34 10.25
N ILE A 32 5.65 16.06 10.52
CA ILE A 32 6.60 17.06 11.01
C ILE A 32 6.90 18.09 9.90
N SER A 33 7.16 17.63 8.66
CA SER A 33 7.44 18.53 7.53
C SER A 33 6.26 19.46 7.26
N GLU A 34 5.04 18.93 7.24
CA GLU A 34 3.83 19.72 7.04
C GLU A 34 3.59 20.70 8.17
N ALA A 35 3.86 20.33 9.42
CA ALA A 35 3.79 21.26 10.55
C ALA A 35 4.82 22.39 10.42
N LEU A 36 6.05 22.10 9.98
CA LEU A 36 7.08 23.11 9.75
C LEU A 36 6.71 24.07 8.62
N ILE A 37 6.18 23.55 7.52
CA ILE A 37 5.72 24.36 6.37
C ILE A 37 4.55 25.28 6.80
N ASN A 38 3.53 24.71 7.41
CA ASN A 38 2.28 25.42 7.66
C ASN A 38 2.32 26.35 8.88
N PHE A 39 3.03 25.97 9.96
CA PHE A 39 3.04 26.75 11.21
C PHE A 39 4.33 27.53 11.43
N ALA A 40 5.48 26.98 11.03
CA ALA A 40 6.76 27.67 11.19
C ALA A 40 7.21 28.41 9.92
N GLN A 41 6.46 28.26 8.81
CA GLN A 41 6.73 28.91 7.51
C GLN A 41 8.15 28.64 6.98
N VAL A 42 8.70 27.45 7.25
CA VAL A 42 10.01 27.03 6.75
C VAL A 42 9.87 26.73 5.26
N ARG A 43 10.39 27.62 4.40
CA ARG A 43 10.30 27.53 2.93
C ARG A 43 11.67 27.75 2.26
N GLU A 44 12.75 27.31 2.90
CA GLU A 44 14.07 27.35 2.28
C GLU A 44 14.22 26.20 1.28
N ASN A 45 14.78 26.44 0.09
CA ASN A 45 14.88 25.50 -1.02
C ASN A 45 15.47 24.13 -0.62
N PHE A 46 16.50 24.11 0.24
CA PHE A 46 17.13 22.87 0.70
C PHE A 46 16.17 21.97 1.51
N TYR A 47 15.34 22.55 2.36
CA TYR A 47 14.36 21.79 3.13
C TYR A 47 13.18 21.35 2.27
N GLN A 48 12.84 22.12 1.25
CA GLN A 48 11.73 21.82 0.35
C GLN A 48 12.00 20.52 -0.42
N ASP A 49 13.16 20.36 -1.05
CA ASP A 49 13.53 19.12 -1.75
C ASP A 49 13.47 17.88 -0.84
N PHE A 50 13.84 18.03 0.45
CA PHE A 50 13.74 16.97 1.42
C PHE A 50 12.28 16.69 1.81
N PHE A 51 11.46 17.72 2.00
CA PHE A 51 10.05 17.58 2.35
C PHE A 51 9.27 16.93 1.21
N ASP A 52 9.50 17.34 -0.03
CA ASP A 52 8.88 16.74 -1.21
C ASP A 52 9.26 15.25 -1.36
N ALA A 53 10.51 14.90 -1.06
CA ALA A 53 10.97 13.50 -1.12
C ALA A 53 10.28 12.56 -0.10
N ILE A 54 9.76 13.09 1.00
CA ILE A 54 9.09 12.33 2.07
C ILE A 54 7.61 12.67 2.21
N ASN A 55 7.07 13.54 1.36
CA ASN A 55 5.65 13.86 1.36
C ASN A 55 4.85 12.63 0.94
N LEU A 56 3.83 12.27 1.70
CA LEU A 56 2.99 11.11 1.41
C LEU A 56 1.96 11.39 0.31
N ASP A 57 1.59 12.66 0.09
CA ASP A 57 0.62 13.09 -0.94
C ASP A 57 1.28 13.34 -2.31
N GLU A 58 2.65 13.34 -2.38
CA GLU A 58 3.40 13.68 -3.58
C GLU A 58 3.81 12.45 -4.40
N GLU A 59 3.89 12.64 -5.72
CA GLU A 59 4.24 11.62 -6.70
C GLU A 59 5.75 11.45 -6.89
N PHE A 60 6.15 10.30 -7.47
CA PHE A 60 7.54 10.01 -7.89
C PHE A 60 8.60 10.23 -6.82
N ASN A 61 8.22 10.12 -5.57
CA ASN A 61 9.09 10.32 -4.42
C ASN A 61 9.42 9.01 -3.69
N LEU A 62 10.15 9.10 -2.58
CA LEU A 62 10.61 7.96 -1.81
C LEU A 62 9.46 7.17 -1.17
N THR A 63 8.40 7.85 -0.76
CA THR A 63 7.22 7.24 -0.10
C THR A 63 6.38 6.46 -1.10
N ALA A 64 6.07 7.02 -2.26
CA ALA A 64 5.37 6.35 -3.35
C ALA A 64 6.13 5.11 -3.86
N PHE A 65 7.46 5.21 -3.99
CA PHE A 65 8.30 4.05 -4.29
C PHE A 65 8.25 2.97 -3.22
N TYR A 66 8.18 3.36 -1.95
CA TYR A 66 8.09 2.41 -0.84
C TYR A 66 6.74 1.68 -0.84
N SER A 67 5.63 2.39 -1.02
CA SER A 67 4.30 1.82 -1.14
C SER A 67 4.20 0.87 -2.34
N GLY A 68 4.63 1.31 -3.52
CA GLY A 68 4.70 0.47 -4.72
C GLY A 68 5.60 -0.76 -4.54
N MET A 69 6.71 -0.65 -3.80
CA MET A 69 7.57 -1.80 -3.45
C MET A 69 6.82 -2.81 -2.58
N LEU A 70 6.04 -2.38 -1.59
CA LEU A 70 5.24 -3.28 -0.76
C LEU A 70 4.21 -4.05 -1.60
N LEU A 71 3.52 -3.38 -2.52
CA LEU A 71 2.60 -4.00 -3.48
C LEU A 71 3.33 -4.99 -4.40
N GLY A 72 4.52 -4.64 -4.88
CA GLY A 72 5.38 -5.50 -5.67
C GLY A 72 5.82 -6.76 -4.92
N ILE A 73 6.17 -6.64 -3.64
CA ILE A 73 6.47 -7.78 -2.76
C ILE A 73 5.24 -8.67 -2.61
N ALA A 74 4.06 -8.10 -2.37
CA ALA A 74 2.82 -8.88 -2.29
C ALA A 74 2.55 -9.62 -3.60
N SER A 75 2.70 -8.96 -4.75
CA SER A 75 2.60 -9.58 -6.08
C SER A 75 3.55 -10.76 -6.24
N PHE A 76 4.82 -10.59 -5.89
CA PHE A 76 5.82 -11.67 -5.96
C PHE A 76 5.45 -12.86 -5.07
N LEU A 77 5.02 -12.63 -3.83
CA LEU A 77 4.61 -13.68 -2.90
C LEU A 77 3.37 -14.43 -3.42
N LEU A 78 2.41 -13.73 -4.00
CA LEU A 78 1.23 -14.30 -4.65
C LEU A 78 1.62 -15.19 -5.84
N SER A 79 2.55 -14.74 -6.69
CA SER A 79 3.08 -15.54 -7.79
C SER A 79 3.72 -16.84 -7.28
N LYS A 80 4.53 -16.76 -6.21
CA LYS A 80 5.15 -17.95 -5.60
C LYS A 80 4.12 -18.92 -5.02
N LEU A 81 3.04 -18.42 -4.41
CA LEU A 81 1.92 -19.27 -3.98
C LEU A 81 1.25 -19.95 -5.17
N GLY A 82 1.10 -19.23 -6.29
CA GLY A 82 0.56 -19.78 -7.54
C GLY A 82 1.38 -20.93 -8.08
N GLU A 83 2.71 -20.78 -8.13
CA GLU A 83 3.65 -21.82 -8.58
C GLU A 83 3.60 -23.08 -7.70
N LEU A 84 3.37 -22.92 -6.40
CA LEU A 84 3.34 -24.02 -5.42
C LEU A 84 1.96 -24.67 -5.29
N SER A 85 0.94 -24.17 -5.99
CA SER A 85 -0.44 -24.64 -5.91
C SER A 85 -0.83 -25.49 -7.11
N GLY A 86 -1.86 -26.34 -6.96
CA GLY A 86 -2.44 -27.09 -8.09
C GLY A 86 -3.14 -26.17 -9.10
N LYS A 87 -3.40 -26.67 -10.32
CA LYS A 87 -3.83 -25.88 -11.49
C LYS A 87 -5.01 -24.92 -11.21
N GLY A 88 -6.04 -25.31 -10.47
CA GLY A 88 -7.21 -24.46 -10.21
C GLY A 88 -6.93 -23.38 -9.17
N GLU A 89 -6.33 -23.76 -8.06
CA GLU A 89 -5.98 -22.84 -6.97
C GLU A 89 -4.85 -21.88 -7.40
N GLY A 90 -3.83 -22.39 -8.09
CA GLY A 90 -2.71 -21.62 -8.57
C GLY A 90 -3.12 -20.47 -9.49
N GLN A 91 -4.15 -20.68 -10.31
CA GLN A 91 -4.65 -19.64 -11.21
C GLN A 91 -5.19 -18.41 -10.44
N ASN A 92 -5.88 -18.63 -9.32
CA ASN A 92 -6.39 -17.52 -8.50
C ASN A 92 -5.24 -16.69 -7.90
N TRP A 93 -4.20 -17.36 -7.39
CA TRP A 93 -3.01 -16.68 -6.88
C TRP A 93 -2.30 -15.86 -7.96
N ILE A 94 -2.17 -16.41 -9.19
CA ILE A 94 -1.55 -15.71 -10.32
C ILE A 94 -2.38 -14.49 -10.77
N ILE A 95 -3.72 -14.61 -10.78
CA ILE A 95 -4.58 -13.46 -11.10
C ILE A 95 -4.40 -12.35 -10.05
N LEU A 96 -4.41 -12.70 -8.75
CA LEU A 96 -4.15 -11.75 -7.67
C LEU A 96 -2.77 -11.12 -7.80
N SER A 97 -1.73 -11.90 -8.13
CA SER A 97 -0.37 -11.38 -8.38
C SER A 97 -0.38 -10.28 -9.45
N LYS A 98 -1.09 -10.49 -10.56
CA LYS A 98 -1.19 -9.49 -11.64
C LYS A 98 -1.94 -8.24 -11.20
N ILE A 99 -2.99 -8.37 -10.38
CA ILE A 99 -3.72 -7.24 -9.81
C ILE A 99 -2.80 -6.42 -8.92
N PHE A 100 -2.06 -7.07 -8.01
CA PHE A 100 -1.12 -6.37 -7.12
C PHE A 100 0.06 -5.75 -7.87
N LEU A 101 0.50 -6.36 -8.98
CA LEU A 101 1.50 -5.75 -9.87
C LEU A 101 0.96 -4.48 -10.54
N PHE A 102 -0.30 -4.53 -11.00
CA PHE A 102 -0.96 -3.34 -11.56
C PHE A 102 -1.08 -2.24 -10.51
N LEU A 103 -1.52 -2.57 -9.30
CA LEU A 103 -1.60 -1.60 -8.20
C LEU A 103 -0.21 -1.02 -7.84
N ALA A 104 0.86 -1.83 -7.88
CA ALA A 104 2.22 -1.33 -7.66
C ALA A 104 2.66 -0.32 -8.73
N ILE A 105 2.26 -0.53 -9.98
CA ILE A 105 2.53 0.39 -11.08
C ILE A 105 1.65 1.65 -10.94
N ASP A 106 0.38 1.48 -10.62
CA ASP A 106 -0.58 2.56 -10.38
C ASP A 106 -0.09 3.50 -9.26
N GLU A 107 0.41 2.92 -8.18
CA GLU A 107 0.96 3.64 -7.02
C GLU A 107 2.18 4.50 -7.38
N ILE A 108 3.10 3.96 -8.18
CA ILE A 108 4.31 4.69 -8.57
C ILE A 108 4.01 5.78 -9.61
N PHE A 109 3.07 5.52 -10.52
CA PHE A 109 2.77 6.37 -11.67
C PHE A 109 1.43 7.10 -11.57
N GLN A 110 0.69 6.94 -10.47
CA GLN A 110 -0.62 7.54 -10.18
C GLN A 110 -1.60 7.47 -11.36
N ILE A 111 -1.73 6.29 -11.95
CA ILE A 111 -2.59 6.06 -13.13
C ILE A 111 -4.05 6.40 -12.79
N HIS A 112 -4.47 6.17 -11.54
CA HIS A 112 -5.82 6.50 -11.07
C HIS A 112 -6.14 8.00 -11.19
N GLU A 113 -5.16 8.89 -11.03
CA GLU A 113 -5.36 10.33 -11.18
C GLU A 113 -5.69 10.76 -12.62
N LEU A 114 -5.33 9.94 -13.62
CA LEU A 114 -5.72 10.19 -15.01
C LEU A 114 -7.25 10.18 -15.20
N PHE A 115 -8.00 9.58 -14.27
CA PHE A 115 -9.46 9.57 -14.26
C PHE A 115 -10.08 10.80 -13.57
N VAL A 116 -9.28 11.75 -13.10
CA VAL A 116 -9.78 13.01 -12.54
C VAL A 116 -10.25 13.92 -13.68
N ILE A 117 -11.57 14.12 -13.78
CA ILE A 117 -12.19 15.02 -14.76
C ILE A 117 -12.69 16.26 -14.02
N PRO A 118 -11.95 17.40 -14.04
CA PRO A 118 -12.30 18.57 -13.23
C PRO A 118 -13.70 19.09 -13.42
N GLY A 119 -14.25 19.01 -14.64
CA GLY A 119 -15.59 19.48 -14.97
C GLY A 119 -16.73 18.66 -14.35
N LEU A 120 -16.47 17.44 -13.88
CA LEU A 120 -17.49 16.59 -13.25
C LEU A 120 -17.63 16.80 -11.74
N ARG A 121 -16.63 17.39 -11.07
CA ARG A 121 -16.64 17.62 -9.62
C ARG A 121 -17.89 18.36 -9.12
N GLN A 122 -18.40 19.31 -9.87
CA GLN A 122 -19.56 20.11 -9.50
C GLN A 122 -20.91 19.35 -9.60
N TYR A 123 -20.93 18.18 -10.26
CA TYR A 123 -22.15 17.38 -10.47
C TYR A 123 -22.24 16.15 -9.57
N VAL A 124 -21.21 15.89 -8.77
CA VAL A 124 -21.17 14.73 -7.86
C VAL A 124 -21.29 15.20 -6.40
N HIS A 125 -21.60 14.25 -5.52
CA HIS A 125 -21.58 14.52 -4.09
C HIS A 125 -20.16 14.96 -3.65
N PRO A 126 -19.99 15.91 -2.71
CA PRO A 126 -18.68 16.36 -2.23
C PRO A 126 -17.67 15.26 -1.90
N SER A 127 -18.11 14.18 -1.25
CA SER A 127 -17.26 13.01 -0.95
C SER A 127 -16.78 12.24 -2.19
N LEU A 128 -17.31 12.52 -3.37
CA LEU A 128 -16.95 11.87 -4.64
C LEU A 128 -16.25 12.85 -5.60
N ALA A 129 -15.76 13.98 -5.07
CA ALA A 129 -15.11 15.00 -5.89
C ALA A 129 -13.80 14.48 -6.53
N SER A 130 -13.14 13.52 -5.91
CA SER A 130 -12.10 12.70 -6.52
C SER A 130 -12.74 11.56 -7.30
N ILE A 131 -13.10 11.84 -8.54
CA ILE A 131 -13.97 11.00 -9.39
C ILE A 131 -13.39 9.60 -9.61
N TRP A 132 -12.07 9.44 -9.56
CA TRP A 132 -11.40 8.14 -9.69
C TRP A 132 -11.87 7.12 -8.64
N VAL A 133 -12.30 7.58 -7.46
CA VAL A 133 -12.83 6.73 -6.39
C VAL A 133 -13.98 5.85 -6.89
N ILE A 134 -14.83 6.35 -7.78
CA ILE A 134 -16.01 5.62 -8.27
C ILE A 134 -15.62 4.35 -9.06
N PRO A 135 -14.83 4.42 -10.15
CA PRO A 135 -14.42 3.21 -10.87
C PRO A 135 -13.55 2.28 -10.01
N TYR A 136 -12.66 2.82 -9.17
CA TYR A 136 -11.82 1.99 -8.31
C TYR A 136 -12.62 1.26 -7.22
N ALA A 137 -13.61 1.91 -6.60
CA ALA A 137 -14.53 1.26 -5.66
C ALA A 137 -15.32 0.14 -6.34
N ALA A 138 -15.81 0.35 -7.56
CA ALA A 138 -16.52 -0.68 -8.31
C ALA A 138 -15.61 -1.89 -8.65
N ILE A 139 -14.37 -1.63 -9.07
CA ILE A 139 -13.36 -2.66 -9.35
C ILE A 139 -13.00 -3.41 -8.06
N ALA A 140 -12.76 -2.70 -6.95
CA ALA A 140 -12.46 -3.29 -5.66
C ALA A 140 -13.60 -4.19 -5.17
N ALA A 141 -14.86 -3.74 -5.27
CA ALA A 141 -16.04 -4.53 -4.93
C ALA A 141 -16.16 -5.78 -5.80
N TYR A 142 -15.94 -5.67 -7.11
CA TYR A 142 -15.95 -6.82 -8.02
C TYR A 142 -14.90 -7.87 -7.61
N PHE A 143 -13.66 -7.46 -7.37
CA PHE A 143 -12.61 -8.38 -6.96
C PHE A 143 -12.83 -8.94 -5.56
N ALA A 144 -13.36 -8.14 -4.62
CA ALA A 144 -13.74 -8.63 -3.30
C ALA A 144 -14.77 -9.77 -3.42
N ILE A 145 -15.87 -9.55 -4.13
CA ILE A 145 -16.92 -10.57 -4.36
C ILE A 145 -16.31 -11.83 -5.00
N LYS A 146 -15.45 -11.67 -5.98
CA LYS A 146 -14.81 -12.79 -6.70
C LYS A 146 -13.85 -13.59 -5.82
N PHE A 147 -13.04 -12.93 -4.98
CA PHE A 147 -11.93 -13.58 -4.26
C PHE A 147 -12.22 -13.89 -2.80
N ILE A 148 -13.29 -13.34 -2.17
CA ILE A 148 -13.70 -13.71 -0.80
C ILE A 148 -13.88 -15.22 -0.65
N PRO A 149 -14.63 -15.95 -1.55
CA PRO A 149 -14.78 -17.40 -1.43
C PRO A 149 -13.44 -18.14 -1.54
N PHE A 150 -12.54 -17.64 -2.39
CA PHE A 150 -11.20 -18.19 -2.53
C PHE A 150 -10.39 -18.04 -1.23
N PHE A 151 -10.35 -16.85 -0.62
CA PHE A 151 -9.65 -16.65 0.65
C PHE A 151 -10.25 -17.47 1.79
N ILE A 152 -11.57 -17.64 1.83
CA ILE A 152 -12.23 -18.50 2.81
C ILE A 152 -11.73 -19.94 2.66
N SER A 153 -11.55 -20.46 1.44
CA SER A 153 -11.04 -21.82 1.18
C SER A 153 -9.58 -22.01 1.62
N GLN A 154 -8.78 -20.93 1.77
CA GLN A 154 -7.39 -21.00 2.23
C GLN A 154 -7.23 -21.19 3.75
N GLY A 155 -8.34 -21.27 4.48
CA GLY A 155 -8.39 -21.50 5.92
C GLY A 155 -8.55 -20.21 6.73
N ARG A 156 -9.04 -20.38 7.96
CA ARG A 156 -9.51 -19.28 8.83
C ARG A 156 -8.51 -18.14 8.99
N ARG A 157 -7.24 -18.45 9.24
CA ARG A 157 -6.21 -17.41 9.49
C ARG A 157 -5.93 -16.57 8.25
N MET A 158 -5.79 -17.21 7.08
CA MET A 158 -5.60 -16.51 5.82
C MET A 158 -6.79 -15.62 5.49
N SER A 159 -8.00 -16.17 5.61
CA SER A 159 -9.26 -15.44 5.37
C SER A 159 -9.39 -14.21 6.28
N GLN A 160 -9.15 -14.36 7.58
CA GLN A 160 -9.26 -13.25 8.54
C GLN A 160 -8.24 -12.15 8.27
N LEU A 161 -6.96 -12.51 8.04
CA LEU A 161 -5.92 -11.53 7.77
C LEU A 161 -6.14 -10.82 6.43
N SER A 162 -6.58 -11.52 5.38
CA SER A 162 -6.91 -10.91 4.09
C SER A 162 -8.11 -9.97 4.19
N LEU A 163 -9.14 -10.33 4.99
CA LEU A 163 -10.27 -9.46 5.21
C LEU A 163 -9.86 -8.18 5.96
N VAL A 164 -9.13 -8.32 7.06
CA VAL A 164 -8.63 -7.16 7.84
C VAL A 164 -7.74 -6.27 6.98
N SER A 165 -6.81 -6.86 6.24
CA SER A 165 -5.96 -6.16 5.29
C SER A 165 -6.77 -5.36 4.26
N GLY A 166 -7.72 -6.02 3.59
CA GLY A 166 -8.55 -5.39 2.57
C GLY A 166 -9.43 -4.27 3.13
N VAL A 167 -10.00 -4.46 4.33
CA VAL A 167 -10.80 -3.41 4.99
C VAL A 167 -9.94 -2.19 5.34
N ILE A 168 -8.74 -2.39 5.88
CA ILE A 168 -7.83 -1.29 6.23
C ILE A 168 -7.37 -0.56 4.96
N TYR A 169 -6.96 -1.30 3.92
CA TYR A 169 -6.55 -0.72 2.65
C TYR A 169 -7.66 0.11 2.01
N VAL A 170 -8.87 -0.44 1.87
CA VAL A 170 -10.02 0.26 1.26
C VAL A 170 -10.49 1.44 2.13
N ALA A 171 -10.39 1.34 3.46
CA ALA A 171 -10.68 2.45 4.34
C ALA A 171 -9.68 3.61 4.17
N GLY A 172 -8.41 3.31 3.90
CA GLY A 172 -7.43 4.29 3.42
C GLY A 172 -7.85 4.82 2.05
N ALA A 173 -7.59 4.09 0.97
CA ALA A 173 -7.71 4.53 -0.41
C ALA A 173 -9.06 5.18 -0.80
N ILE A 174 -10.16 4.75 -0.21
CA ILE A 174 -11.50 5.23 -0.57
C ILE A 174 -12.13 6.03 0.56
N GLY A 175 -11.96 5.56 1.81
CA GLY A 175 -12.65 6.16 2.95
C GLY A 175 -12.08 7.52 3.35
N THR A 176 -10.76 7.61 3.49
CA THR A 176 -10.07 8.86 3.84
C THR A 176 -10.11 9.86 2.69
N GLU A 177 -9.90 9.41 1.45
CA GLU A 177 -10.03 10.26 0.27
C GLU A 177 -11.44 10.87 0.15
N ALA A 178 -12.50 10.07 0.35
CA ALA A 178 -13.87 10.57 0.35
C ALA A 178 -14.12 11.58 1.48
N CYS A 179 -13.51 11.38 2.65
CA CYS A 179 -13.57 12.30 3.79
C CYS A 179 -12.83 13.61 3.48
N ASN A 180 -11.61 13.51 2.96
CA ASN A 180 -10.77 14.64 2.60
C ASN A 180 -11.44 15.51 1.52
N SER A 181 -11.92 14.87 0.45
CA SER A 181 -12.71 15.51 -0.60
C SER A 181 -13.94 16.24 -0.05
N TRP A 182 -14.69 15.63 0.89
CA TRP A 182 -15.86 16.25 1.49
C TRP A 182 -15.49 17.50 2.31
N LEU A 183 -14.46 17.42 3.15
CA LEU A 183 -14.00 18.54 3.99
C LEU A 183 -13.53 19.72 3.13
N VAL A 184 -12.82 19.47 2.04
CA VAL A 184 -12.37 20.52 1.10
C VAL A 184 -13.57 21.15 0.38
N MET A 185 -14.48 20.33 -0.14
CA MET A 185 -15.63 20.83 -0.94
C MET A 185 -16.66 21.59 -0.09
N THR A 186 -16.75 21.29 1.21
CA THR A 186 -17.61 22.04 2.14
C THR A 186 -16.92 23.27 2.73
N GLY A 187 -15.62 23.48 2.46
CA GLY A 187 -14.86 24.62 2.93
C GLY A 187 -14.40 24.50 4.39
N GLU A 188 -14.49 23.31 4.99
CA GLU A 188 -14.03 23.06 6.37
C GLU A 188 -12.50 23.07 6.49
N ILE A 189 -11.81 22.60 5.45
CA ILE A 189 -10.35 22.62 5.36
C ILE A 189 -9.89 23.18 4.02
N SER A 190 -8.68 23.74 3.98
CA SER A 190 -8.01 24.15 2.75
C SER A 190 -7.24 22.99 2.16
N ARG A 191 -7.30 22.81 0.82
CA ARG A 191 -6.52 21.81 0.09
C ARG A 191 -4.99 21.99 0.24
N GLN A 192 -4.54 23.18 0.56
CA GLN A 192 -3.12 23.51 0.79
C GLN A 192 -2.79 23.66 2.28
N GLY A 193 -3.61 23.11 3.16
CA GLY A 193 -3.47 23.28 4.59
C GLY A 193 -3.02 22.00 5.30
N PHE A 194 -2.42 22.17 6.48
CA PHE A 194 -1.93 21.08 7.33
C PHE A 194 -2.93 19.92 7.50
N TRP A 195 -4.22 20.22 7.66
CA TRP A 195 -5.22 19.17 7.90
C TRP A 195 -5.50 18.31 6.67
N TYR A 196 -5.43 18.90 5.47
CA TYR A 196 -5.52 18.14 4.23
C TYR A 196 -4.38 17.14 4.14
N GLU A 197 -3.15 17.61 4.26
CA GLU A 197 -1.93 16.81 4.21
C GLU A 197 -1.90 15.72 5.30
N ALA A 198 -2.34 16.06 6.53
CA ALA A 198 -2.39 15.10 7.62
C ALA A 198 -3.40 13.96 7.35
N ILE A 199 -4.53 14.24 6.71
CA ILE A 199 -5.52 13.21 6.32
C ILE A 199 -4.97 12.36 5.19
N SER A 200 -4.34 12.95 4.16
CA SER A 200 -3.64 12.22 3.10
C SER A 200 -2.53 11.33 3.65
N GLY A 201 -1.77 11.83 4.63
CA GLY A 201 -0.77 11.00 5.31
C GLY A 201 -1.38 9.81 6.07
N ILE A 202 -2.56 9.96 6.69
CA ILE A 202 -3.29 8.86 7.33
C ILE A 202 -3.78 7.85 6.27
N GLU A 203 -4.26 8.32 5.12
CA GLU A 203 -4.64 7.52 3.96
C GLU A 203 -3.52 6.56 3.59
N GLU A 204 -2.37 7.11 3.25
CA GLU A 204 -1.16 6.37 2.85
C GLU A 204 -0.70 5.37 3.93
N LEU A 205 -0.70 5.80 5.21
CA LEU A 205 -0.34 4.91 6.30
C LEU A 205 -1.31 3.72 6.44
N LEU A 206 -2.61 3.93 6.21
CA LEU A 206 -3.60 2.86 6.22
C LEU A 206 -3.41 1.91 5.04
N GLU A 207 -3.14 2.42 3.85
CA GLU A 207 -2.86 1.61 2.68
C GLU A 207 -1.63 0.72 2.89
N MET A 208 -0.49 1.32 3.24
CA MET A 208 0.73 0.58 3.57
C MET A 208 0.50 -0.46 4.67
N THR A 209 -0.26 -0.11 5.72
CA THR A 209 -0.60 -1.03 6.82
C THR A 209 -1.43 -2.22 6.31
N GLY A 210 -2.43 -1.96 5.47
CA GLY A 210 -3.23 -2.99 4.82
C GLY A 210 -2.34 -3.95 4.02
N ILE A 211 -1.46 -3.42 3.16
CA ILE A 211 -0.54 -4.25 2.37
C ILE A 211 0.41 -5.06 3.25
N ILE A 212 0.97 -4.48 4.32
CA ILE A 212 1.88 -5.17 5.25
C ILE A 212 1.18 -6.33 5.96
N ILE A 213 -0.08 -6.16 6.39
CA ILE A 213 -0.88 -7.25 6.97
C ILE A 213 -1.11 -8.35 5.94
N PHE A 214 -1.36 -8.00 4.68
CA PHE A 214 -1.51 -8.98 3.62
C PHE A 214 -0.20 -9.74 3.34
N ILE A 215 0.94 -9.05 3.25
CA ILE A 215 2.27 -9.67 3.15
C ILE A 215 2.49 -10.67 4.29
N TYR A 216 2.12 -10.30 5.53
CA TYR A 216 2.20 -11.21 6.67
C TYR A 216 1.38 -12.49 6.46
N ALA A 217 0.13 -12.36 5.97
CA ALA A 217 -0.72 -13.50 5.67
C ALA A 217 -0.12 -14.42 4.60
N LEU A 218 0.46 -13.82 3.53
CA LEU A 218 1.12 -14.55 2.45
C LEU A 218 2.37 -15.27 2.93
N LEU A 219 3.23 -14.61 3.71
CA LEU A 219 4.44 -15.22 4.29
C LEU A 219 4.11 -16.39 5.22
N LEU A 220 3.07 -16.27 6.05
CA LEU A 220 2.60 -17.37 6.89
C LEU A 220 2.12 -18.55 6.05
N THR A 221 1.43 -18.29 4.94
CA THR A 221 0.91 -19.32 4.06
C THR A 221 2.06 -20.02 3.31
N LEU A 222 3.03 -19.27 2.81
CA LEU A 222 4.24 -19.82 2.19
C LEU A 222 5.07 -20.64 3.16
N THR A 223 5.26 -20.18 4.40
CA THR A 223 6.02 -20.91 5.42
C THR A 223 5.37 -22.25 5.77
N LYS A 224 4.03 -22.31 5.76
CA LYS A 224 3.29 -23.58 5.95
C LYS A 224 3.45 -24.53 4.79
N ARG A 225 3.49 -24.02 3.54
CA ARG A 225 3.62 -24.85 2.33
C ARG A 225 5.05 -25.31 2.09
N GLN A 226 6.02 -24.46 2.36
CA GLN A 226 7.45 -24.79 2.32
C GLN A 226 7.97 -24.89 3.76
N LYS A 227 8.19 -26.06 4.29
CA LYS A 227 8.60 -26.28 5.70
C LYS A 227 9.80 -25.44 6.19
N LYS A 228 10.50 -24.70 5.34
CA LYS A 228 11.50 -23.65 5.65
C LYS A 228 11.70 -22.73 4.45
N LEU A 229 11.50 -21.42 4.61
CA LEU A 229 12.03 -20.41 3.68
C LEU A 229 13.48 -20.11 4.09
N SER A 230 14.44 -20.64 3.35
CA SER A 230 15.85 -20.30 3.50
C SER A 230 16.33 -19.53 2.27
N PHE A 231 16.72 -18.26 2.40
CA PHE A 231 17.44 -17.54 1.37
C PHE A 231 18.95 -17.91 1.49
N LYS A 232 19.48 -18.65 0.54
CA LYS A 232 20.93 -18.82 0.39
C LYS A 232 21.44 -17.83 -0.66
N ILE A 233 22.21 -16.83 -0.22
CA ILE A 233 23.04 -16.02 -1.13
C ILE A 233 24.43 -16.66 -1.14
N SER A 234 24.82 -17.24 -2.28
CA SER A 234 26.17 -17.75 -2.52
C SER A 234 26.96 -16.64 -3.22
N ILE A 235 27.91 -16.02 -2.53
CA ILE A 235 28.88 -15.10 -3.16
C ILE A 235 30.08 -15.97 -3.54
N ALA A 236 30.29 -16.15 -4.83
CA ALA A 236 31.51 -16.74 -5.35
C ALA A 236 32.65 -15.73 -5.18
N SER A 237 33.64 -16.04 -4.34
CA SER A 237 34.93 -15.32 -4.33
C SER A 237 35.80 -15.90 -5.45
N ASN A 238 36.10 -15.10 -6.47
CA ASN A 238 37.20 -15.39 -7.42
C ASN A 238 38.55 -15.38 -6.71
#